data_7b48eaa11103f9faaf4092e44f39ad25
#
_entry.id   7b48eaa11103f9faaf4092e44f39ad25
#
_cell.length_a   1.000
_cell.length_b   1.000
_cell.length_c   1.000
_cell.angle_alpha   90.00
_cell.angle_beta   90.00
_cell.angle_gamma   90.00
#
_symmetry.space_group_name_H-M   'P 1'
#
loop_
_entity.id
_entity.type
_entity.pdbx_description
1 polymer ?
#
loop_
_entity_poly.entity_id
_entity_poly.type
_entity_poly.pdbx_seq_one_letter_code
_entity_poly.pdbx_strand_id
1 'polypeptide(L)'
;MERLAGKVALITGSASGLGRVAAELFAREGARVVVADVVDGSDAVAAIGAAGGTATYVNCDVTNEASITAAVAHAVDTHGSLDVMFNNAGVMLSDDDNPVTTPLDTYERTMDINVKGVLLGCRAAIPVMQRQGRGSIVNVASFVAHMGAATPQVAYTASKGAVLAMTREIAVIYARQGIRANSLCPGPVMTPLLAKFLSDDAKRERRLVHIPMGRFCAPEEIAQGALFLASDESSWMTGQSLIIDGGITAAYVTPEN
;
A
#
# COMPACT_ATOMS: atom_id res chain seq x y z
N MET A 1 -0.08 22.67 -3.86
CA MET A 1 1.31 22.46 -4.35
C MET A 1 1.32 21.14 -5.09
N GLU A 2 1.90 21.08 -6.26
CA GLU A 2 1.96 19.83 -7.06
C GLU A 2 3.20 19.01 -6.63
N ARG A 3 3.09 18.30 -5.53
CA ARG A 3 4.19 17.52 -4.89
C ARG A 3 4.71 16.39 -5.76
N LEU A 4 3.93 15.95 -6.76
CA LEU A 4 4.28 14.91 -7.73
C LEU A 4 4.26 15.43 -9.17
N ALA A 5 4.43 16.76 -9.38
CA ALA A 5 4.44 17.36 -10.71
C ALA A 5 5.38 16.63 -11.68
N GLY A 6 4.84 16.18 -12.81
CA GLY A 6 5.57 15.48 -13.86
C GLY A 6 5.99 14.03 -13.54
N LYS A 7 5.73 13.51 -12.33
CA LYS A 7 6.03 12.12 -11.97
C LYS A 7 4.98 11.16 -12.52
N VAL A 8 5.40 9.93 -12.78
CA VAL A 8 4.54 8.80 -13.16
C VAL A 8 4.46 7.83 -11.99
N ALA A 9 3.25 7.53 -11.54
CA ALA A 9 2.99 6.62 -10.45
C ALA A 9 2.14 5.43 -10.89
N LEU A 10 2.62 4.21 -10.65
CA LEU A 10 1.84 2.99 -10.77
C LEU A 10 1.39 2.54 -9.38
N ILE A 11 0.09 2.33 -9.21
CA ILE A 11 -0.52 1.95 -7.93
C ILE A 11 -1.28 0.65 -8.12
N THR A 12 -0.88 -0.41 -7.40
CA THR A 12 -1.58 -1.70 -7.45
C THR A 12 -2.76 -1.74 -6.47
N GLY A 13 -3.84 -2.45 -6.83
CA GLY A 13 -5.05 -2.50 -6.01
C GLY A 13 -5.74 -1.14 -5.91
N SER A 14 -5.81 -0.40 -7.01
CA SER A 14 -6.23 1.01 -7.01
C SER A 14 -7.57 1.29 -7.70
N ALA A 15 -8.33 0.25 -8.06
CA ALA A 15 -9.73 0.42 -8.47
C ALA A 15 -10.64 0.83 -7.30
N SER A 16 -10.26 0.55 -6.05
CA SER A 16 -11.07 0.83 -4.85
C SER A 16 -10.22 1.12 -3.61
N GLY A 17 -10.88 1.43 -2.49
CA GLY A 17 -10.26 1.55 -1.17
C GLY A 17 -9.12 2.56 -1.09
N LEU A 18 -8.09 2.21 -0.31
CA LEU A 18 -6.92 3.08 -0.09
C LEU A 18 -6.17 3.39 -1.39
N GLY A 19 -6.01 2.38 -2.26
CA GLY A 19 -5.32 2.56 -3.53
C GLY A 19 -5.99 3.59 -4.43
N ARG A 20 -7.34 3.59 -4.50
CA ARG A 20 -8.11 4.58 -5.25
C ARG A 20 -7.95 5.99 -4.66
N VAL A 21 -8.09 6.13 -3.33
CA VAL A 21 -7.91 7.43 -2.66
C VAL A 21 -6.51 7.98 -2.89
N ALA A 22 -5.48 7.12 -2.85
CA ALA A 22 -4.12 7.51 -3.16
C ALA A 22 -3.94 7.89 -4.64
N ALA A 23 -4.56 7.16 -5.57
CA ALA A 23 -4.51 7.47 -7.00
C ALA A 23 -5.12 8.85 -7.31
N GLU A 24 -6.29 9.14 -6.75
CA GLU A 24 -6.95 10.43 -6.86
C GLU A 24 -6.11 11.56 -6.23
N LEU A 25 -5.50 11.32 -5.07
CA LEU A 25 -4.62 12.29 -4.41
C LEU A 25 -3.33 12.54 -5.23
N PHE A 26 -2.67 11.49 -5.71
CA PHE A 26 -1.45 11.62 -6.50
C PHE A 26 -1.70 12.39 -7.80
N ALA A 27 -2.83 12.13 -8.46
CA ALA A 27 -3.23 12.87 -9.65
C ALA A 27 -3.49 14.37 -9.35
N ARG A 28 -4.15 14.69 -8.24
CA ARG A 28 -4.33 16.09 -7.79
C ARG A 28 -3.02 16.79 -7.47
N GLU A 29 -2.00 16.04 -7.08
CA GLU A 29 -0.64 16.53 -6.81
C GLU A 29 0.27 16.48 -8.05
N GLY A 30 -0.32 16.37 -9.25
CA GLY A 30 0.36 16.52 -10.54
C GLY A 30 0.99 15.25 -11.12
N ALA A 31 0.75 14.08 -10.52
CA ALA A 31 1.21 12.82 -11.10
C ALA A 31 0.34 12.37 -12.28
N ARG A 32 0.96 11.69 -13.24
CA ARG A 32 0.28 10.80 -14.18
C ARG A 32 0.17 9.42 -13.54
N VAL A 33 -1.05 8.93 -13.37
CA VAL A 33 -1.32 7.73 -12.56
C VAL A 33 -1.69 6.54 -13.44
N VAL A 34 -1.08 5.40 -13.18
CA VAL A 34 -1.55 4.11 -13.70
C VAL A 34 -2.30 3.39 -12.58
N VAL A 35 -3.62 3.29 -12.77
CA VAL A 35 -4.52 2.48 -11.93
C VAL A 35 -4.36 1.03 -12.36
N ALA A 36 -3.78 0.19 -11.48
CA ALA A 36 -3.51 -1.22 -11.77
C ALA A 36 -4.30 -2.11 -10.80
N ASP A 37 -5.21 -2.93 -11.31
CA ASP A 37 -6.08 -3.78 -10.49
C ASP A 37 -6.59 -4.98 -11.30
N VAL A 38 -6.98 -6.06 -10.61
CA VAL A 38 -7.71 -7.20 -11.22
C VAL A 38 -9.18 -6.84 -11.50
N VAL A 39 -9.71 -5.85 -10.78
CA VAL A 39 -11.05 -5.29 -10.99
C VAL A 39 -10.95 -4.08 -11.91
N ASP A 40 -11.97 -3.86 -12.74
CA ASP A 40 -12.02 -2.70 -13.64
C ASP A 40 -11.88 -1.38 -12.87
N GLY A 41 -10.86 -0.61 -13.23
CA GLY A 41 -10.52 0.69 -12.63
C GLY A 41 -11.00 1.91 -13.44
N SER A 42 -11.83 1.70 -14.46
CA SER A 42 -12.32 2.77 -15.35
C SER A 42 -13.04 3.89 -14.60
N ASP A 43 -13.78 3.56 -13.54
CA ASP A 43 -14.45 4.55 -12.70
C ASP A 43 -13.46 5.45 -11.94
N ALA A 44 -12.34 4.88 -11.46
CA ALA A 44 -11.28 5.65 -10.81
C ALA A 44 -10.58 6.58 -11.81
N VAL A 45 -10.30 6.10 -13.03
CA VAL A 45 -9.74 6.90 -14.12
C VAL A 45 -10.67 8.04 -14.50
N ALA A 46 -11.98 7.76 -14.64
CA ALA A 46 -12.98 8.77 -14.95
C ALA A 46 -13.09 9.85 -13.87
N ALA A 47 -13.07 9.46 -12.58
CA ALA A 47 -13.08 10.39 -11.47
C ALA A 47 -11.84 11.30 -11.44
N ILE A 48 -10.64 10.74 -11.69
CA ILE A 48 -9.40 11.50 -11.80
C ILE A 48 -9.47 12.47 -12.97
N GLY A 49 -9.95 12.03 -14.15
CA GLY A 49 -10.13 12.88 -15.32
C GLY A 49 -11.11 14.03 -15.10
N ALA A 50 -12.25 13.75 -14.45
CA ALA A 50 -13.24 14.78 -14.09
C ALA A 50 -12.68 15.84 -13.12
N ALA A 51 -11.69 15.48 -12.30
CA ALA A 51 -10.97 16.40 -11.41
C ALA A 51 -9.79 17.12 -12.10
N GLY A 52 -9.60 16.95 -13.42
CA GLY A 52 -8.52 17.57 -14.20
C GLY A 52 -7.18 16.85 -14.12
N GLY A 53 -7.11 15.66 -13.50
CA GLY A 53 -5.92 14.82 -13.44
C GLY A 53 -5.75 13.93 -14.67
N THR A 54 -4.63 13.21 -14.71
CA THR A 54 -4.31 12.25 -15.77
C THR A 54 -4.16 10.85 -15.20
N ALA A 55 -4.94 9.91 -15.67
CA ALA A 55 -4.81 8.50 -15.30
C ALA A 55 -5.12 7.56 -16.46
N THR A 56 -4.56 6.36 -16.40
CA THR A 56 -4.91 5.22 -17.26
C THR A 56 -5.16 3.99 -16.40
N TYR A 57 -5.92 3.03 -16.92
CA TYR A 57 -6.15 1.74 -16.26
C TYR A 57 -5.43 0.62 -16.99
N VAL A 58 -4.92 -0.33 -16.21
CA VAL A 58 -4.40 -1.61 -16.71
C VAL A 58 -4.89 -2.76 -15.83
N ASN A 59 -5.40 -3.83 -16.43
CA ASN A 59 -5.71 -5.05 -15.69
C ASN A 59 -4.40 -5.66 -15.19
N CYS A 60 -4.29 -5.89 -13.88
CA CYS A 60 -3.06 -6.34 -13.25
C CYS A 60 -3.33 -7.31 -12.11
N ASP A 61 -2.95 -8.57 -12.31
CA ASP A 61 -2.84 -9.54 -11.24
C ASP A 61 -1.40 -9.52 -10.68
N VAL A 62 -1.24 -9.03 -9.46
CA VAL A 62 0.07 -8.90 -8.81
C VAL A 62 0.74 -10.25 -8.53
N THR A 63 0.01 -11.35 -8.53
CA THR A 63 0.56 -12.71 -8.33
C THR A 63 1.18 -13.28 -9.60
N ASN A 64 0.93 -12.64 -10.77
CA ASN A 64 1.41 -13.04 -12.07
C ASN A 64 2.52 -12.09 -12.56
N GLU A 65 3.75 -12.63 -12.72
CA GLU A 65 4.92 -11.84 -13.12
C GLU A 65 4.75 -11.16 -14.49
N ALA A 66 4.14 -11.82 -15.45
CA ALA A 66 3.91 -11.23 -16.77
C ALA A 66 2.91 -10.08 -16.70
N SER A 67 1.87 -10.20 -15.87
CA SER A 67 0.85 -9.17 -15.69
C SER A 67 1.43 -7.89 -15.07
N ILE A 68 2.20 -7.99 -13.98
CA ILE A 68 2.81 -6.82 -13.36
C ILE A 68 3.91 -6.20 -14.23
N THR A 69 4.66 -7.02 -14.97
CA THR A 69 5.66 -6.52 -15.94
C THR A 69 4.98 -5.73 -17.06
N ALA A 70 3.85 -6.21 -17.57
CA ALA A 70 3.06 -5.49 -18.56
C ALA A 70 2.49 -4.17 -18.03
N ALA A 71 2.07 -4.14 -16.74
CA ALA A 71 1.60 -2.91 -16.11
C ALA A 71 2.72 -1.85 -15.99
N VAL A 72 3.94 -2.26 -15.64
CA VAL A 72 5.11 -1.37 -15.62
C VAL A 72 5.47 -0.90 -17.03
N ALA A 73 5.45 -1.79 -18.04
CA ALA A 73 5.68 -1.41 -19.44
C ALA A 73 4.63 -0.40 -19.90
N HIS A 74 3.34 -0.61 -19.58
CA HIS A 74 2.27 0.34 -19.87
C HIS A 74 2.55 1.74 -19.30
N ALA A 75 3.05 1.84 -18.08
CA ALA A 75 3.41 3.13 -17.49
C ALA A 75 4.51 3.84 -18.30
N VAL A 76 5.55 3.11 -18.69
CA VAL A 76 6.67 3.66 -19.47
C VAL A 76 6.23 4.03 -20.90
N ASP A 77 5.49 3.15 -21.58
CA ASP A 77 5.07 3.36 -22.96
C ASP A 77 4.07 4.52 -23.09
N THR A 78 3.17 4.67 -22.09
CA THR A 78 2.12 5.70 -22.13
C THR A 78 2.60 7.04 -21.59
N HIS A 79 3.45 7.03 -20.55
CA HIS A 79 3.82 8.24 -19.82
C HIS A 79 5.31 8.58 -19.84
N GLY A 80 6.16 7.69 -20.38
CA GLY A 80 7.58 7.93 -20.60
C GLY A 80 8.50 7.57 -19.42
N SER A 81 7.97 7.26 -18.24
CA SER A 81 8.77 6.93 -17.04
C SER A 81 7.98 6.08 -16.05
N LEU A 82 8.66 5.63 -14.98
CA LEU A 82 8.03 5.14 -13.76
C LEU A 82 8.82 5.71 -12.56
N ASP A 83 8.29 6.75 -11.94
CA ASP A 83 8.95 7.45 -10.82
C ASP A 83 8.51 6.89 -9.46
N VAL A 84 7.28 6.39 -9.37
CA VAL A 84 6.71 5.83 -8.14
C VAL A 84 6.09 4.46 -8.41
N MET A 85 6.54 3.44 -7.68
CA MET A 85 5.87 2.13 -7.58
C MET A 85 5.19 2.03 -6.21
N PHE A 86 3.86 2.10 -6.18
CA PHE A 86 3.10 1.93 -4.95
C PHE A 86 2.46 0.54 -4.91
N ASN A 87 3.12 -0.39 -4.22
CA ASN A 87 2.64 -1.74 -3.97
C ASN A 87 1.59 -1.71 -2.84
N ASN A 88 0.34 -1.42 -3.22
CA ASN A 88 -0.77 -1.29 -2.29
C ASN A 88 -1.69 -2.53 -2.30
N ALA A 89 -1.77 -3.28 -3.40
CA ALA A 89 -2.60 -4.49 -3.48
C ALA A 89 -2.31 -5.44 -2.31
N GLY A 90 -3.38 -5.92 -1.67
CA GLY A 90 -3.28 -6.84 -0.55
C GLY A 90 -4.64 -7.29 -0.06
N VAL A 91 -4.65 -8.42 0.62
CA VAL A 91 -5.85 -9.05 1.18
C VAL A 91 -5.67 -9.37 2.66
N MET A 92 -6.80 -9.41 3.37
CA MET A 92 -6.98 -10.04 4.66
C MET A 92 -8.19 -10.96 4.51
N LEU A 93 -7.98 -12.26 4.57
CA LEU A 93 -9.02 -13.25 4.34
C LEU A 93 -9.79 -13.54 5.65
N SER A 94 -11.08 -13.83 5.54
CA SER A 94 -11.97 -13.93 6.70
C SER A 94 -11.77 -15.20 7.53
N ASP A 95 -11.12 -16.19 6.96
CA ASP A 95 -10.79 -17.49 7.55
C ASP A 95 -9.32 -17.57 8.05
N ASP A 96 -8.58 -16.44 7.97
CA ASP A 96 -7.30 -16.30 8.63
C ASP A 96 -7.52 -16.16 10.15
N ASP A 97 -6.94 -17.07 10.91
CA ASP A 97 -7.13 -17.20 12.36
C ASP A 97 -5.78 -17.53 13.04
N ASN A 98 -5.73 -18.51 13.91
CA ASN A 98 -4.53 -18.98 14.58
C ASN A 98 -3.80 -20.06 13.77
N PRO A 99 -2.56 -20.45 14.12
CA PRO A 99 -1.75 -21.37 13.31
C PRO A 99 -2.30 -22.81 13.25
N VAL A 100 -3.27 -23.15 14.08
CA VAL A 100 -3.88 -24.48 14.09
C VAL A 100 -5.12 -24.56 13.16
N THR A 101 -5.86 -23.45 13.07
CA THR A 101 -7.16 -23.40 12.39
C THR A 101 -7.13 -22.67 11.05
N THR A 102 -6.13 -21.82 10.78
CA THR A 102 -5.98 -21.17 9.46
C THR A 102 -5.76 -22.23 8.37
N PRO A 103 -6.63 -22.29 7.34
CA PRO A 103 -6.42 -23.17 6.21
C PRO A 103 -5.10 -22.87 5.48
N LEU A 104 -4.38 -23.87 5.00
CA LEU A 104 -3.11 -23.66 4.29
C LEU A 104 -3.28 -22.89 2.99
N ASP A 105 -4.37 -23.10 2.26
CA ASP A 105 -4.68 -22.33 1.05
C ASP A 105 -4.95 -20.85 1.32
N THR A 106 -5.56 -20.52 2.48
CA THR A 106 -5.70 -19.13 2.96
C THR A 106 -4.33 -18.51 3.25
N TYR A 107 -3.44 -19.25 3.92
CA TYR A 107 -2.06 -18.81 4.15
C TYR A 107 -1.32 -18.59 2.83
N GLU A 108 -1.33 -19.58 1.94
CA GLU A 108 -0.65 -19.53 0.64
C GLU A 108 -1.16 -18.36 -0.21
N ARG A 109 -2.49 -18.20 -0.32
CA ARG A 109 -3.09 -17.10 -1.06
C ARG A 109 -2.73 -15.72 -0.47
N THR A 110 -2.70 -15.61 0.84
CA THR A 110 -2.29 -14.37 1.52
C THR A 110 -0.83 -14.05 1.22
N MET A 111 0.06 -15.03 1.28
CA MET A 111 1.48 -14.85 0.97
C MET A 111 1.70 -14.54 -0.52
N ASP A 112 0.97 -15.20 -1.41
CA ASP A 112 1.06 -14.94 -2.85
C ASP A 112 0.69 -13.49 -3.20
N ILE A 113 -0.41 -12.98 -2.66
CA ILE A 113 -0.85 -11.61 -2.96
C ILE A 113 0.00 -10.59 -2.21
N ASN A 114 0.12 -10.74 -0.87
CA ASN A 114 0.69 -9.70 -0.02
C ASN A 114 2.22 -9.64 -0.05
N VAL A 115 2.91 -10.76 -0.32
CA VAL A 115 4.38 -10.84 -0.31
C VAL A 115 4.95 -11.00 -1.70
N LYS A 116 4.57 -12.08 -2.42
CA LYS A 116 5.03 -12.31 -3.78
C LYS A 116 4.61 -11.16 -4.71
N GLY A 117 3.37 -10.67 -4.58
CA GLY A 117 2.90 -9.52 -5.36
C GLY A 117 3.76 -8.27 -5.17
N VAL A 118 4.14 -7.95 -3.94
CA VAL A 118 5.06 -6.83 -3.65
C VAL A 118 6.46 -7.10 -4.24
N LEU A 119 6.98 -8.31 -4.09
CA LEU A 119 8.26 -8.68 -4.70
C LEU A 119 8.25 -8.51 -6.22
N LEU A 120 7.20 -9.00 -6.90
CA LEU A 120 7.07 -8.90 -8.34
C LEU A 120 6.92 -7.45 -8.81
N GLY A 121 6.18 -6.61 -8.07
CA GLY A 121 6.09 -5.17 -8.32
C GLY A 121 7.46 -4.49 -8.24
N CYS A 122 8.23 -4.76 -7.19
CA CYS A 122 9.60 -4.27 -7.05
C CYS A 122 10.50 -4.78 -8.18
N ARG A 123 10.43 -6.08 -8.49
CA ARG A 123 11.22 -6.72 -9.56
C ARG A 123 10.96 -6.10 -10.93
N ALA A 124 9.72 -5.75 -11.25
CA ALA A 124 9.37 -5.11 -12.51
C ALA A 124 9.78 -3.63 -12.55
N ALA A 125 9.61 -2.89 -11.45
CA ALA A 125 9.87 -1.45 -11.39
C ALA A 125 11.36 -1.10 -11.32
N ILE A 126 12.16 -1.84 -10.55
CA ILE A 126 13.57 -1.53 -10.28
C ILE A 126 14.40 -1.38 -11.54
N PRO A 127 14.36 -2.25 -12.56
CA PRO A 127 15.14 -2.08 -13.78
C PRO A 127 14.83 -0.79 -14.55
N VAL A 128 13.57 -0.32 -14.50
CA VAL A 128 13.18 0.97 -15.09
C VAL A 128 13.80 2.12 -14.29
N MET A 129 13.63 2.10 -12.96
CA MET A 129 14.17 3.11 -12.05
C MET A 129 15.70 3.19 -12.09
N GLN A 130 16.39 2.05 -12.25
CA GLN A 130 17.85 2.00 -12.43
C GLN A 130 18.29 2.75 -13.68
N ARG A 131 17.62 2.54 -14.82
CA ARG A 131 17.92 3.27 -16.06
C ARG A 131 17.66 4.77 -15.94
N GLN A 132 16.69 5.16 -15.11
CA GLN A 132 16.36 6.57 -14.82
C GLN A 132 17.31 7.20 -13.79
N GLY A 133 18.04 6.40 -13.01
CA GLY A 133 18.86 6.86 -11.88
C GLY A 133 18.06 7.43 -10.71
N ARG A 134 16.74 7.14 -10.65
CA ARG A 134 15.84 7.61 -9.60
C ARG A 134 14.60 6.73 -9.51
N GLY A 135 13.99 6.70 -8.31
CA GLY A 135 12.71 6.05 -8.10
C GLY A 135 12.29 6.05 -6.63
N SER A 136 10.99 5.96 -6.37
CA SER A 136 10.43 5.74 -5.04
C SER A 136 9.53 4.51 -5.04
N ILE A 137 9.86 3.53 -4.20
CA ILE A 137 9.05 2.35 -3.96
C ILE A 137 8.37 2.53 -2.60
N VAL A 138 7.05 2.43 -2.58
CA VAL A 138 6.23 2.46 -1.37
C VAL A 138 5.51 1.12 -1.24
N ASN A 139 5.83 0.36 -0.20
CA ASN A 139 5.24 -0.95 0.05
C ASN A 139 4.26 -0.89 1.23
N VAL A 140 3.01 -1.29 1.03
CA VAL A 140 2.02 -1.29 2.12
C VAL A 140 2.24 -2.51 3.01
N ALA A 141 2.84 -2.27 4.17
CA ALA A 141 2.87 -3.21 5.29
C ALA A 141 1.63 -3.01 6.19
N SER A 142 1.79 -2.94 7.49
CA SER A 142 0.75 -2.67 8.47
C SER A 142 1.39 -2.41 9.82
N PHE A 143 0.67 -1.78 10.76
CA PHE A 143 1.08 -1.69 12.16
C PHE A 143 1.28 -3.08 12.79
N VAL A 144 0.53 -4.11 12.35
CA VAL A 144 0.70 -5.50 12.84
C VAL A 144 2.01 -6.15 12.39
N ALA A 145 2.79 -5.51 11.52
CA ALA A 145 4.18 -5.92 11.25
C ALA A 145 5.13 -5.58 12.40
N HIS A 146 4.70 -4.74 13.35
CA HIS A 146 5.46 -4.30 14.52
C HIS A 146 4.94 -4.87 15.83
N MET A 147 3.73 -5.43 15.83
CA MET A 147 3.09 -6.02 17.01
C MET A 147 2.07 -7.10 16.62
N GLY A 148 1.62 -7.90 17.56
CA GLY A 148 0.53 -8.85 17.33
C GLY A 148 -0.82 -8.14 17.15
N ALA A 149 -1.74 -8.79 16.43
CA ALA A 149 -3.10 -8.29 16.26
C ALA A 149 -3.99 -8.63 17.48
N ALA A 150 -5.01 -7.80 17.71
CA ALA A 150 -6.00 -8.03 18.78
C ALA A 150 -6.93 -9.25 18.49
N THR A 151 -7.02 -9.64 17.21
CA THR A 151 -7.75 -10.85 16.77
C THR A 151 -6.78 -11.70 15.97
N PRO A 152 -6.89 -13.05 16.06
CA PRO A 152 -6.01 -13.93 15.30
C PRO A 152 -6.07 -13.64 13.80
N GLN A 153 -4.92 -13.57 13.15
CA GLN A 153 -4.74 -13.33 11.71
C GLN A 153 -3.29 -13.66 11.32
N VAL A 154 -2.89 -14.91 11.54
CA VAL A 154 -1.47 -15.32 11.45
C VAL A 154 -0.87 -15.12 10.07
N ALA A 155 -1.60 -15.45 9.01
CA ALA A 155 -1.13 -15.30 7.64
C ALA A 155 -0.96 -13.82 7.26
N TYR A 156 -1.94 -12.98 7.58
CA TYR A 156 -1.86 -11.54 7.32
C TYR A 156 -0.69 -10.90 8.07
N THR A 157 -0.59 -11.14 9.38
CA THR A 157 0.49 -10.58 10.21
C THR A 157 1.87 -11.01 9.71
N ALA A 158 2.04 -12.31 9.40
CA ALA A 158 3.28 -12.83 8.84
C ALA A 158 3.61 -12.17 7.48
N SER A 159 2.62 -12.02 6.60
CA SER A 159 2.79 -11.38 5.30
C SER A 159 3.26 -9.93 5.41
N LYS A 160 2.70 -9.16 6.35
CA LYS A 160 3.06 -7.75 6.55
C LYS A 160 4.44 -7.59 7.21
N GLY A 161 4.83 -8.52 8.08
CA GLY A 161 6.20 -8.62 8.59
C GLY A 161 7.23 -8.92 7.49
N ALA A 162 6.90 -9.82 6.57
CA ALA A 162 7.74 -10.13 5.42
C ALA A 162 7.94 -8.93 4.49
N VAL A 163 6.88 -8.17 4.19
CA VAL A 163 6.97 -6.93 3.38
C VAL A 163 7.88 -5.90 4.05
N LEU A 164 7.76 -5.74 5.37
CA LEU A 164 8.60 -4.82 6.14
C LEU A 164 10.10 -5.19 6.05
N ALA A 165 10.43 -6.48 6.23
CA ALA A 165 11.80 -6.97 6.13
C ALA A 165 12.36 -6.83 4.70
N MET A 166 11.59 -7.24 3.69
CA MET A 166 11.97 -7.14 2.28
C MET A 166 12.21 -5.69 1.84
N THR A 167 11.42 -4.75 2.34
CA THR A 167 11.59 -3.32 2.01
C THR A 167 12.94 -2.79 2.47
N ARG A 168 13.40 -3.18 3.68
CA ARG A 168 14.72 -2.77 4.19
C ARG A 168 15.85 -3.30 3.31
N GLU A 169 15.75 -4.56 2.89
CA GLU A 169 16.75 -5.19 2.03
C GLU A 169 16.82 -4.51 0.66
N ILE A 170 15.67 -4.27 0.01
CA ILE A 170 15.58 -3.54 -1.26
C ILE A 170 16.19 -2.14 -1.12
N ALA A 171 15.87 -1.42 -0.05
CA ALA A 171 16.39 -0.08 0.21
C ALA A 171 17.91 -0.02 0.24
N VAL A 172 18.54 -0.96 0.96
CA VAL A 172 20.00 -1.01 1.09
C VAL A 172 20.68 -1.37 -0.24
N ILE A 173 20.13 -2.33 -0.98
CA ILE A 173 20.69 -2.78 -2.26
C ILE A 173 20.69 -1.65 -3.30
N TYR A 174 19.63 -0.85 -3.38
CA TYR A 174 19.42 0.10 -4.47
C TYR A 174 19.62 1.57 -4.12
N ALA A 175 19.93 1.91 -2.85
CA ALA A 175 20.10 3.30 -2.40
C ALA A 175 21.11 4.10 -3.23
N ARG A 176 22.27 3.52 -3.55
CA ARG A 176 23.32 4.18 -4.35
C ARG A 176 22.97 4.37 -5.82
N GLN A 177 21.85 3.78 -6.25
CA GLN A 177 21.33 3.90 -7.62
C GLN A 177 20.18 4.91 -7.71
N GLY A 178 19.98 5.71 -6.65
CA GLY A 178 18.96 6.75 -6.60
C GLY A 178 17.54 6.20 -6.33
N ILE A 179 17.40 4.95 -5.89
CA ILE A 179 16.11 4.32 -5.62
C ILE A 179 15.89 4.24 -4.11
N ARG A 180 14.78 4.80 -3.64
CA ARG A 180 14.32 4.69 -2.27
C ARG A 180 13.25 3.61 -2.16
N ALA A 181 13.23 2.87 -1.07
CA ALA A 181 12.15 1.95 -0.76
C ALA A 181 11.76 2.11 0.72
N ASN A 182 10.48 2.37 0.97
CA ASN A 182 9.96 2.54 2.33
C ASN A 182 8.65 1.78 2.50
N SER A 183 8.36 1.37 3.72
CA SER A 183 7.10 0.73 4.09
C SER A 183 6.13 1.75 4.64
N LEU A 184 4.90 1.74 4.16
CA LEU A 184 3.76 2.42 4.77
C LEU A 184 3.05 1.42 5.68
N CYS A 185 2.86 1.76 6.95
CA CYS A 185 2.31 0.88 7.97
C CYS A 185 1.02 1.48 8.57
N PRO A 186 -0.13 1.33 7.88
CA PRO A 186 -1.40 1.82 8.39
C PRO A 186 -1.85 1.11 9.66
N GLY A 187 -2.51 1.85 10.55
CA GLY A 187 -3.38 1.32 11.59
C GLY A 187 -4.74 0.89 11.04
N PRO A 188 -5.77 0.78 11.89
CA PRO A 188 -7.13 0.47 11.46
C PRO A 188 -7.74 1.61 10.64
N VAL A 189 -7.83 1.42 9.31
CA VAL A 189 -8.39 2.39 8.36
C VAL A 189 -9.83 2.02 8.04
N MET A 190 -10.74 2.97 8.12
CA MET A 190 -12.16 2.77 7.79
C MET A 190 -12.34 2.62 6.27
N THR A 191 -11.96 1.47 5.76
CA THR A 191 -12.21 1.05 4.37
C THR A 191 -13.48 0.20 4.29
N PRO A 192 -14.05 0.00 3.08
CA PRO A 192 -15.16 -0.95 2.89
C PRO A 192 -14.85 -2.36 3.41
N LEU A 193 -13.58 -2.76 3.37
CA LEU A 193 -13.13 -4.04 3.94
C LEU A 193 -13.30 -4.05 5.47
N LEU A 194 -12.75 -3.07 6.18
CA LEU A 194 -12.83 -3.02 7.64
C LEU A 194 -14.28 -2.83 8.11
N ALA A 195 -15.09 -2.05 7.41
CA ALA A 195 -16.49 -1.82 7.75
C ALA A 195 -17.30 -3.13 7.80
N LYS A 196 -17.00 -4.12 6.95
CA LYS A 196 -17.63 -5.45 6.99
C LYS A 196 -17.30 -6.23 8.28
N PHE A 197 -16.07 -6.07 8.81
CA PHE A 197 -15.65 -6.72 10.06
C PHE A 197 -16.15 -6.00 11.32
N LEU A 198 -16.51 -4.71 11.19
CA LEU A 198 -16.98 -3.87 12.29
C LEU A 198 -18.49 -3.57 12.20
N SER A 199 -19.27 -4.54 11.72
CA SER A 199 -20.72 -4.40 11.53
C SER A 199 -21.54 -4.27 12.82
N ASP A 200 -20.90 -4.42 13.97
CA ASP A 200 -21.50 -4.42 15.30
C ASP A 200 -20.71 -3.44 16.20
N ASP A 201 -21.46 -2.63 16.97
CA ASP A 201 -20.90 -1.57 17.81
C ASP A 201 -19.97 -2.12 18.88
N ALA A 202 -20.25 -3.29 19.45
CA ALA A 202 -19.39 -3.90 20.46
C ALA A 202 -18.02 -4.30 19.88
N LYS A 203 -17.98 -4.81 18.65
CA LYS A 203 -16.73 -5.10 17.94
C LYS A 203 -15.95 -3.83 17.61
N ARG A 204 -16.67 -2.77 17.28
CA ARG A 204 -16.11 -1.45 17.00
C ARG A 204 -15.47 -0.86 18.24
N GLU A 205 -16.21 -0.76 19.34
CA GLU A 205 -15.74 -0.23 20.64
C GLU A 205 -14.54 -1.02 21.17
N ARG A 206 -14.58 -2.36 21.10
CA ARG A 206 -13.47 -3.22 21.51
C ARG A 206 -12.16 -2.89 20.80
N ARG A 207 -12.19 -2.32 19.59
CA ARG A 207 -11.00 -1.90 18.86
C ARG A 207 -10.63 -0.44 19.14
N LEU A 208 -11.62 0.43 19.27
CA LEU A 208 -11.42 1.85 19.52
C LEU A 208 -10.67 2.11 20.84
N VAL A 209 -10.91 1.31 21.86
CA VAL A 209 -10.22 1.41 23.15
C VAL A 209 -8.68 1.33 23.05
N HIS A 210 -8.18 0.68 21.99
CA HIS A 210 -6.74 0.53 21.77
C HIS A 210 -6.12 1.63 20.88
N ILE A 211 -6.93 2.55 20.36
CA ILE A 211 -6.47 3.65 19.53
C ILE A 211 -6.38 4.92 20.35
N PRO A 212 -5.19 5.42 20.74
CA PRO A 212 -5.06 6.63 21.56
C PRO A 212 -5.79 7.85 21.01
N MET A 213 -5.88 7.98 19.67
CA MET A 213 -6.65 9.06 19.03
C MET A 213 -8.17 8.88 19.11
N GLY A 214 -8.71 7.77 19.66
CA GLY A 214 -10.13 7.53 19.90
C GLY A 214 -10.99 7.38 18.66
N ARG A 215 -10.40 7.24 17.46
CA ARG A 215 -11.12 7.07 16.21
C ARG A 215 -10.35 6.20 15.20
N PHE A 216 -11.08 5.62 14.25
CA PHE A 216 -10.45 5.00 13.10
C PHE A 216 -9.85 6.04 12.16
N CYS A 217 -8.82 5.64 11.43
CA CYS A 217 -8.18 6.47 10.42
C CYS A 217 -9.06 6.60 9.17
N ALA A 218 -9.11 7.77 8.58
CA ALA A 218 -9.67 7.96 7.25
C ALA A 218 -8.65 7.52 6.18
N PRO A 219 -9.08 6.92 5.05
CA PRO A 219 -8.17 6.53 3.96
C PRO A 219 -7.28 7.66 3.46
N GLU A 220 -7.80 8.89 3.46
CA GLU A 220 -7.09 10.11 3.05
C GLU A 220 -5.86 10.39 3.92
N GLU A 221 -5.92 10.09 5.21
CA GLU A 221 -4.81 10.30 6.15
C GLU A 221 -3.64 9.35 5.83
N ILE A 222 -3.94 8.11 5.43
CA ILE A 222 -2.91 7.16 4.97
C ILE A 222 -2.38 7.55 3.58
N ALA A 223 -3.25 8.02 2.69
CA ALA A 223 -2.86 8.48 1.36
C ALA A 223 -1.87 9.67 1.43
N GLN A 224 -1.99 10.56 2.43
CA GLN A 224 -1.01 11.63 2.67
C GLN A 224 0.37 11.06 3.04
N GLY A 225 0.43 10.00 3.83
CA GLY A 225 1.69 9.31 4.13
C GLY A 225 2.30 8.65 2.88
N ALA A 226 1.46 8.04 2.04
CA ALA A 226 1.90 7.49 0.75
C ALA A 226 2.46 8.61 -0.16
N LEU A 227 1.78 9.74 -0.24
CA LEU A 227 2.20 10.92 -1.00
C LEU A 227 3.55 11.46 -0.51
N PHE A 228 3.74 11.58 0.81
CA PHE A 228 5.03 11.98 1.40
C PHE A 228 6.16 11.03 0.97
N LEU A 229 5.95 9.70 1.09
CA LEU A 229 6.96 8.71 0.71
C LEU A 229 7.23 8.69 -0.81
N ALA A 230 6.23 8.99 -1.63
CA ALA A 230 6.34 9.08 -3.08
C ALA A 230 7.07 10.36 -3.56
N SER A 231 6.96 11.45 -2.80
CA SER A 231 7.49 12.77 -3.17
C SER A 231 8.97 12.96 -2.82
N ASP A 232 9.55 14.05 -3.29
CA ASP A 232 10.94 14.43 -2.99
C ASP A 232 11.11 14.97 -1.56
N GLU A 233 10.01 15.23 -0.84
CA GLU A 233 10.05 15.61 0.58
C GLU A 233 10.67 14.52 1.45
N SER A 234 10.57 13.25 1.02
CA SER A 234 11.22 12.10 1.67
C SER A 234 12.54 11.67 1.00
N SER A 235 13.23 12.59 0.30
CA SER A 235 14.44 12.30 -0.50
C SER A 235 15.59 11.67 0.29
N TRP A 236 15.66 11.91 1.61
CA TRP A 236 16.68 11.31 2.50
C TRP A 236 16.13 10.14 3.33
N MET A 237 14.97 9.60 2.97
CA MET A 237 14.31 8.49 3.68
C MET A 237 14.29 7.23 2.82
N THR A 238 15.00 6.18 3.27
CA THR A 238 14.96 4.85 2.65
C THR A 238 15.10 3.77 3.72
N GLY A 239 14.49 2.60 3.52
CA GLY A 239 14.50 1.47 4.46
C GLY A 239 13.65 1.69 5.72
N GLN A 240 12.84 2.75 5.76
CA GLN A 240 12.06 3.10 6.95
C GLN A 240 10.64 2.56 6.89
N SER A 241 10.03 2.44 8.06
CA SER A 241 8.58 2.21 8.21
C SER A 241 7.91 3.48 8.70
N LEU A 242 7.01 4.03 7.88
CA LEU A 242 6.14 5.14 8.25
C LEU A 242 4.86 4.55 8.86
N ILE A 243 4.77 4.59 10.19
CA ILE A 243 3.61 4.10 10.93
C ILE A 243 2.60 5.24 11.07
N ILE A 244 1.35 4.99 10.66
CA ILE A 244 0.22 5.91 10.78
C ILE A 244 -0.94 5.11 11.37
N ASP A 245 -1.00 5.02 12.70
CA ASP A 245 -1.87 4.08 13.42
C ASP A 245 -2.68 4.70 14.56
N GLY A 246 -2.68 6.03 14.68
CA GLY A 246 -3.38 6.73 15.76
C GLY A 246 -2.77 6.50 17.14
N GLY A 247 -1.52 6.02 17.18
CA GLY A 247 -0.75 5.82 18.41
C GLY A 247 -0.80 4.40 18.99
N ILE A 248 -1.42 3.43 18.30
CA ILE A 248 -1.56 2.04 18.79
C ILE A 248 -0.20 1.44 19.16
N THR A 249 0.81 1.59 18.31
CA THR A 249 2.14 1.04 18.56
C THR A 249 3.00 1.88 19.49
N ALA A 250 2.57 3.08 19.87
CA ALA A 250 3.34 4.02 20.68
C ALA A 250 3.10 3.87 22.17
N ALA A 251 1.92 3.43 22.60
CA ALA A 251 1.56 3.40 24.01
C ALA A 251 0.62 2.25 24.37
N TYR A 252 0.74 1.79 25.59
CA TYR A 252 -0.26 0.96 26.25
C TYR A 252 -1.44 1.85 26.70
N VAL A 253 -2.65 1.49 26.27
CA VAL A 253 -3.87 2.26 26.58
C VAL A 253 -4.79 1.42 27.46
N THR A 254 -5.27 2.01 28.54
CA THR A 254 -6.35 1.46 29.37
C THR A 254 -7.60 2.33 29.21
N PRO A 255 -8.80 1.72 29.15
CA PRO A 255 -10.04 2.50 29.17
C PRO A 255 -10.12 3.37 30.42
N GLU A 256 -10.58 4.61 30.26
CA GLU A 256 -11.05 5.40 31.42
C GLU A 256 -12.38 4.78 31.87
N ASN A 257 -12.50 4.56 33.20
CA ASN A 257 -13.72 4.00 33.81
C ASN A 257 -14.88 5.03 33.79
#